data_812d0b76fae70b52560bca194877c2f0
#
_entry.id   812d0b76fae70b52560bca194877c2f0
#
_cell.length_a   1.000
_cell.length_b   1.000
_cell.length_c   1.000
_cell.angle_alpha   90.00
_cell.angle_beta   90.00
_cell.angle_gamma   90.00
#
_symmetry.space_group_name_H-M   'P 1'
#
loop_
_entity.id
_entity.type
_entity.pdbx_description
1 polymer ?
#
loop_
_entity_poly.entity_id
_entity_poly.type
_entity_poly.pdbx_seq_one_letter_code
_entity_poly.pdbx_strand_id
1 'polypeptide(L)'
;MKYVQIGDLYSLFVIALIKIVSGFSSSFPKDLTVKSIALAAYHLSRKKRRAIEKNLSEAFDGKLSKHRRREITRGAFRAFWRETCSRWPTGQERAAIKSSEIQGLEHLQRALRTGRGVILWESNALGRRTLSKQILHENGFLIHQVYAEAHLKGFLTADPDRSHSWVRDHMIKTEMERREKPFLAEIISLPSSDSLVFTRILADRLKQNAIVCIPGDGRSGRKLFSVRFLGRTKLFSTGVVSLAKISGASILPLFCLQEKNGKTNLIIEPPILIETGVGREQVLEKGVTQYVSLLESYIQKYPEQYRNWSFWKMPLNSESEK
;
A
#
# COMPACT_ATOMS: atom_id res chain seq x y z
N MET A 1 -26.82 2.39 19.21
CA MET A 1 -27.16 2.12 17.80
C MET A 1 -26.09 2.74 16.92
N LYS A 2 -25.31 1.95 16.20
CA LYS A 2 -24.27 2.44 15.28
C LYS A 2 -24.96 2.75 13.94
N TYR A 3 -25.11 4.02 13.65
CA TYR A 3 -25.85 4.47 12.46
C TYR A 3 -25.12 4.12 11.15
N VAL A 4 -25.87 3.70 10.16
CA VAL A 4 -25.43 3.60 8.77
C VAL A 4 -25.20 5.02 8.26
N GLN A 5 -23.97 5.32 7.80
CA GLN A 5 -23.65 6.64 7.24
C GLN A 5 -23.90 6.65 5.72
N ILE A 6 -24.23 7.80 5.16
CA ILE A 6 -24.42 7.96 3.71
C ILE A 6 -23.19 7.46 2.92
N GLY A 7 -21.98 7.64 3.48
CA GLY A 7 -20.76 7.11 2.90
C GLY A 7 -20.69 5.58 2.83
N ASP A 8 -21.42 4.89 3.71
CA ASP A 8 -21.46 3.42 3.73
C ASP A 8 -22.35 2.89 2.62
N LEU A 9 -23.51 3.55 2.39
CA LEU A 9 -24.39 3.23 1.26
C LEU A 9 -23.68 3.40 -0.07
N TYR A 10 -22.91 4.49 -0.20
CA TYR A 10 -22.08 4.71 -1.39
C TYR A 10 -21.03 3.58 -1.56
N SER A 11 -20.36 3.19 -0.50
CA SER A 11 -19.36 2.12 -0.54
C SER A 11 -19.95 0.76 -0.88
N LEU A 12 -21.13 0.44 -0.32
CA LEU A 12 -21.87 -0.78 -0.66
C LEU A 12 -22.34 -0.77 -2.11
N PHE A 13 -22.88 0.36 -2.57
CA PHE A 13 -23.29 0.52 -3.97
C PHE A 13 -22.12 0.30 -4.93
N VAL A 14 -20.95 0.89 -4.64
CA VAL A 14 -19.74 0.71 -5.45
C VAL A 14 -19.27 -0.73 -5.44
N ILE A 15 -19.26 -1.41 -4.28
CA ILE A 15 -18.89 -2.83 -4.19
C ILE A 15 -19.89 -3.69 -4.97
N ALA A 16 -21.18 -3.43 -4.85
CA ALA A 16 -22.21 -4.14 -5.63
C ALA A 16 -21.99 -3.93 -7.14
N LEU A 17 -21.75 -2.70 -7.57
CA LEU A 17 -21.45 -2.38 -8.96
C LEU A 17 -20.19 -3.11 -9.46
N ILE A 18 -19.11 -3.12 -8.67
CA ILE A 18 -17.90 -3.84 -9.00
C ILE A 18 -18.16 -5.35 -9.11
N LYS A 19 -18.93 -5.94 -8.19
CA LYS A 19 -19.30 -7.36 -8.24
C LYS A 19 -20.12 -7.68 -9.50
N ILE A 20 -21.09 -6.86 -9.82
CA ILE A 20 -21.92 -6.99 -11.03
C ILE A 20 -21.01 -6.95 -12.27
N VAL A 21 -20.19 -5.91 -12.39
CA VAL A 21 -19.30 -5.73 -13.55
C VAL A 21 -18.24 -6.86 -13.65
N SER A 22 -17.76 -7.37 -12.52
CA SER A 22 -16.81 -8.49 -12.51
C SER A 22 -17.47 -9.86 -12.75
N GLY A 23 -18.77 -9.95 -12.50
CA GLY A 23 -19.59 -11.15 -12.78
C GLY A 23 -20.06 -11.23 -14.24
N PHE A 24 -20.25 -10.09 -14.89
CA PHE A 24 -20.50 -10.06 -16.34
C PHE A 24 -19.15 -10.34 -17.05
N SER A 25 -18.98 -11.59 -17.40
CA SER A 25 -18.01 -12.22 -18.29
C SER A 25 -17.33 -11.27 -19.30
N SER A 26 -16.02 -11.46 -19.46
CA SER A 26 -15.12 -11.24 -20.63
C SER A 26 -15.41 -10.16 -21.70
N SER A 27 -16.62 -9.68 -21.89
CA SER A 27 -16.98 -8.74 -22.97
C SER A 27 -16.99 -7.27 -22.56
N PHE A 28 -17.10 -6.96 -21.25
CA PHE A 28 -17.08 -5.57 -20.78
C PHE A 28 -15.68 -5.24 -20.24
N PRO A 29 -14.95 -4.30 -20.83
CA PRO A 29 -13.60 -3.99 -20.39
C PRO A 29 -13.68 -3.37 -19.00
N LYS A 30 -13.31 -4.15 -17.96
CA LYS A 30 -13.21 -3.70 -16.57
C LYS A 30 -12.42 -2.39 -16.44
N ASP A 31 -11.40 -2.20 -17.29
CA ASP A 31 -10.61 -0.96 -17.30
C ASP A 31 -11.47 0.26 -17.69
N LEU A 32 -12.43 0.11 -18.59
CA LEU A 32 -13.38 1.17 -18.96
C LEU A 32 -14.28 1.53 -17.77
N THR A 33 -14.80 0.52 -17.07
CA THR A 33 -15.62 0.72 -15.87
C THR A 33 -14.83 1.43 -14.77
N VAL A 34 -13.58 0.99 -14.50
CA VAL A 34 -12.69 1.64 -13.53
C VAL A 34 -12.42 3.09 -13.95
N LYS A 35 -12.17 3.36 -15.22
CA LYS A 35 -11.96 4.72 -15.75
C LYS A 35 -13.21 5.59 -15.57
N SER A 36 -14.40 5.06 -15.85
CA SER A 36 -15.66 5.78 -15.69
C SER A 36 -15.97 6.12 -14.24
N ILE A 37 -15.83 5.15 -13.33
CA ILE A 37 -16.00 5.38 -11.88
C ILE A 37 -14.98 6.40 -11.38
N ALA A 38 -13.72 6.28 -11.77
CA ALA A 38 -12.67 7.21 -11.38
C ALA A 38 -12.93 8.63 -11.88
N LEU A 39 -13.44 8.77 -13.11
CA LEU A 39 -13.80 10.06 -13.71
C LEU A 39 -15.00 10.69 -12.98
N ALA A 40 -16.04 9.92 -12.70
CA ALA A 40 -17.18 10.37 -11.91
C ALA A 40 -16.74 10.83 -10.51
N ALA A 41 -15.94 10.02 -9.81
CA ALA A 41 -15.38 10.37 -8.50
C ALA A 41 -14.51 11.64 -8.55
N TYR A 42 -13.71 11.83 -9.61
CA TYR A 42 -12.92 13.03 -9.82
C TYR A 42 -13.80 14.29 -9.96
N HIS A 43 -14.91 14.22 -10.71
CA HIS A 43 -15.81 15.36 -10.88
C HIS A 43 -16.63 15.66 -9.62
N LEU A 44 -17.10 14.65 -8.92
CA LEU A 44 -17.92 14.78 -7.71
C LEU A 44 -17.11 15.24 -6.50
N SER A 45 -15.83 14.84 -6.38
CA SER A 45 -15.01 15.10 -5.19
C SER A 45 -14.17 16.39 -5.29
N ARG A 46 -14.83 17.54 -5.42
CA ARG A 46 -14.15 18.85 -5.61
C ARG A 46 -13.13 19.17 -4.51
N LYS A 47 -13.48 18.91 -3.22
CA LYS A 47 -12.58 19.17 -2.08
C LYS A 47 -11.30 18.32 -2.18
N LYS A 48 -11.45 17.02 -2.41
CA LYS A 48 -10.32 16.08 -2.55
C LYS A 48 -9.42 16.46 -3.73
N ARG A 49 -10.01 16.79 -4.89
CA ARG A 49 -9.27 17.23 -6.08
C ARG A 49 -8.42 18.47 -5.79
N ARG A 50 -9.01 19.51 -5.19
CA ARG A 50 -8.29 20.75 -4.82
C ARG A 50 -7.15 20.45 -3.84
N ALA A 51 -7.37 19.59 -2.85
CA ALA A 51 -6.35 19.19 -1.90
C ALA A 51 -5.17 18.48 -2.60
N ILE A 52 -5.45 17.56 -3.51
CA ILE A 52 -4.41 16.87 -4.30
C ILE A 52 -3.63 17.88 -5.15
N GLU A 53 -4.29 18.74 -5.92
CA GLU A 53 -3.64 19.71 -6.79
C GLU A 53 -2.74 20.68 -6.00
N LYS A 54 -3.20 21.12 -4.80
CA LYS A 54 -2.41 21.97 -3.89
C LYS A 54 -1.18 21.21 -3.36
N ASN A 55 -1.38 19.97 -2.89
CA ASN A 55 -0.30 19.15 -2.36
C ASN A 55 0.75 18.81 -3.42
N LEU A 56 0.33 18.55 -4.66
CA LEU A 56 1.25 18.37 -5.80
C LEU A 56 2.06 19.62 -6.09
N SER A 57 1.43 20.81 -6.04
CA SER A 57 2.17 22.06 -6.26
C SER A 57 3.29 22.24 -5.24
N GLU A 58 3.04 21.89 -3.99
CA GLU A 58 4.05 22.00 -2.93
C GLU A 58 5.09 20.88 -2.97
N ALA A 59 4.67 19.62 -3.21
CA ALA A 59 5.59 18.49 -3.28
C ALA A 59 6.61 18.60 -4.43
N PHE A 60 6.26 19.32 -5.47
CA PHE A 60 7.12 19.55 -6.64
C PHE A 60 7.57 21.02 -6.77
N ASP A 61 7.59 21.80 -5.67
CA ASP A 61 8.07 23.19 -5.61
C ASP A 61 7.47 24.10 -6.71
N GLY A 62 6.21 23.91 -7.05
CA GLY A 62 5.54 24.66 -8.11
C GLY A 62 5.98 24.33 -9.54
N LYS A 63 6.95 23.44 -9.75
CA LYS A 63 7.52 23.11 -11.07
C LYS A 63 6.54 22.41 -12.02
N LEU A 64 5.47 21.81 -11.49
CA LEU A 64 4.47 21.15 -12.31
C LEU A 64 3.49 22.17 -12.93
N SER A 65 3.27 22.08 -14.24
CA SER A 65 2.25 22.87 -14.91
C SER A 65 0.84 22.52 -14.37
N LYS A 66 -0.11 23.45 -14.52
CA LYS A 66 -1.52 23.22 -14.13
C LYS A 66 -2.10 22.00 -14.85
N HIS A 67 -1.75 21.79 -16.12
CA HIS A 67 -2.17 20.63 -16.91
C HIS A 67 -1.63 19.34 -16.29
N ARG A 68 -0.32 19.27 -16.00
CA ARG A 68 0.31 18.07 -15.42
C ARG A 68 -0.25 17.75 -14.03
N ARG A 69 -0.49 18.75 -13.18
CA ARG A 69 -1.13 18.53 -11.87
C ARG A 69 -2.53 17.90 -12.01
N ARG A 70 -3.34 18.36 -12.97
CA ARG A 70 -4.67 17.78 -13.23
C ARG A 70 -4.57 16.35 -13.76
N GLU A 71 -3.62 16.08 -14.62
CA GLU A 71 -3.34 14.74 -15.15
C GLU A 71 -2.97 13.77 -14.02
N ILE A 72 -2.01 14.13 -13.16
CA ILE A 72 -1.62 13.35 -11.98
C ILE A 72 -2.82 13.15 -11.05
N THR A 73 -3.61 14.20 -10.81
CA THR A 73 -4.80 14.11 -9.96
C THR A 73 -5.80 13.09 -10.51
N ARG A 74 -6.11 13.12 -11.82
CA ARG A 74 -6.98 12.11 -12.47
C ARG A 74 -6.38 10.71 -12.35
N GLY A 75 -5.07 10.58 -12.53
CA GLY A 75 -4.34 9.33 -12.36
C GLY A 75 -4.46 8.77 -10.96
N ALA A 76 -4.32 9.60 -9.91
CA ALA A 76 -4.48 9.19 -8.52
C ALA A 76 -5.88 8.65 -8.20
N PHE A 77 -6.95 9.28 -8.74
CA PHE A 77 -8.31 8.74 -8.65
C PHE A 77 -8.42 7.39 -9.36
N ARG A 78 -7.83 7.25 -10.55
CA ARG A 78 -7.82 5.98 -11.29
C ARG A 78 -7.04 4.90 -10.54
N ALA A 79 -5.87 5.22 -10.00
CA ALA A 79 -5.06 4.30 -9.22
C ALA A 79 -5.81 3.78 -7.98
N PHE A 80 -6.55 4.64 -7.29
CA PHE A 80 -7.40 4.26 -6.16
C PHE A 80 -8.46 3.22 -6.55
N TRP A 81 -9.23 3.48 -7.59
CA TRP A 81 -10.28 2.56 -8.04
C TRP A 81 -9.73 1.28 -8.65
N ARG A 82 -8.61 1.36 -9.37
CA ARG A 82 -7.92 0.20 -9.91
C ARG A 82 -7.42 -0.73 -8.81
N GLU A 83 -6.83 -0.19 -7.76
CA GLU A 83 -6.42 -0.98 -6.59
C GLU A 83 -7.62 -1.63 -5.90
N THR A 84 -8.70 -0.89 -5.70
CA THR A 84 -9.94 -1.43 -5.14
C THR A 84 -10.48 -2.60 -5.96
N CYS A 85 -10.53 -2.45 -7.29
CA CYS A 85 -11.04 -3.46 -8.20
C CYS A 85 -10.08 -4.66 -8.43
N SER A 86 -8.82 -4.57 -8.03
CA SER A 86 -7.85 -5.67 -8.16
C SER A 86 -8.24 -6.93 -7.41
N ARG A 87 -9.10 -6.80 -6.40
CA ARG A 87 -9.64 -7.92 -5.62
C ARG A 87 -10.62 -8.81 -6.37
N TRP A 88 -11.11 -8.34 -7.53
CA TRP A 88 -12.02 -9.07 -8.41
C TRP A 88 -11.40 -9.20 -9.82
N PRO A 89 -10.38 -10.03 -10.01
CA PRO A 89 -9.73 -10.19 -11.31
C PRO A 89 -10.66 -10.87 -12.32
N THR A 90 -10.67 -10.36 -13.54
CA THR A 90 -11.32 -11.01 -14.70
C THR A 90 -10.49 -12.21 -15.17
N GLY A 91 -11.04 -13.04 -16.06
CA GLY A 91 -10.28 -14.15 -16.69
C GLY A 91 -9.02 -13.66 -17.39
N GLN A 92 -9.10 -12.57 -18.15
CA GLN A 92 -7.94 -11.98 -18.84
C GLN A 92 -6.89 -11.43 -17.84
N GLU A 93 -7.34 -10.80 -16.76
CA GLU A 93 -6.41 -10.32 -15.71
C GLU A 93 -5.71 -11.49 -15.02
N ARG A 94 -6.40 -12.61 -14.75
CA ARG A 94 -5.77 -13.82 -14.18
C ARG A 94 -4.73 -14.40 -15.13
N ALA A 95 -5.00 -14.47 -16.43
CA ALA A 95 -4.02 -14.90 -17.41
C ALA A 95 -2.79 -13.97 -17.44
N ALA A 96 -3.02 -12.65 -17.41
CA ALA A 96 -1.95 -11.66 -17.34
C ALA A 96 -1.14 -11.75 -16.04
N ILE A 97 -1.78 -12.07 -14.89
CA ILE A 97 -1.10 -12.29 -13.62
C ILE A 97 -0.16 -13.49 -13.70
N LYS A 98 -0.62 -14.61 -14.28
CA LYS A 98 0.18 -15.84 -14.46
C LYS A 98 1.42 -15.62 -15.35
N SER A 99 1.31 -14.76 -16.35
CA SER A 99 2.42 -14.45 -17.26
C SER A 99 3.24 -13.22 -16.83
N SER A 100 3.00 -12.69 -15.63
CA SER A 100 3.73 -11.51 -15.14
C SER A 100 5.15 -11.87 -14.74
N GLU A 101 6.11 -11.11 -15.24
CA GLU A 101 7.50 -11.21 -14.82
C GLU A 101 7.72 -10.45 -13.52
N ILE A 102 8.60 -10.99 -12.67
CA ILE A 102 9.07 -10.36 -11.44
C ILE A 102 10.50 -9.90 -11.65
N GLN A 103 10.69 -8.59 -11.69
CA GLN A 103 12.04 -8.01 -11.74
C GLN A 103 12.69 -8.14 -10.36
N GLY A 104 13.94 -8.63 -10.29
CA GLY A 104 14.67 -8.84 -9.05
C GLY A 104 14.18 -10.06 -8.25
N LEU A 105 13.55 -11.04 -8.90
CA LEU A 105 13.13 -12.30 -8.26
C LEU A 105 14.31 -13.02 -7.60
N GLU A 106 15.49 -12.91 -8.18
CA GLU A 106 16.74 -13.45 -7.65
C GLU A 106 17.09 -12.90 -6.26
N HIS A 107 16.70 -11.66 -5.95
CA HIS A 107 16.88 -11.09 -4.60
C HIS A 107 16.04 -11.84 -3.57
N LEU A 108 14.78 -12.12 -3.90
CA LEU A 108 13.87 -12.88 -3.04
C LEU A 108 14.37 -14.31 -2.85
N GLN A 109 14.74 -14.98 -3.94
CA GLN A 109 15.24 -16.35 -3.89
C GLN A 109 16.55 -16.47 -3.10
N ARG A 110 17.47 -15.51 -3.27
CA ARG A 110 18.73 -15.46 -2.52
C ARG A 110 18.47 -15.23 -1.03
N ALA A 111 17.58 -14.31 -0.70
CA ALA A 111 17.23 -14.03 0.69
C ALA A 111 16.58 -15.25 1.38
N LEU A 112 15.66 -15.95 0.72
CA LEU A 112 15.05 -17.17 1.25
C LEU A 112 16.05 -18.31 1.48
N ARG A 113 17.09 -18.43 0.63
CA ARG A 113 18.16 -19.42 0.83
C ARG A 113 18.96 -19.23 2.11
N THR A 114 18.92 -18.04 2.72
CA THR A 114 19.57 -17.82 4.03
C THR A 114 18.87 -18.51 5.19
N GLY A 115 17.62 -18.96 5.01
CA GLY A 115 16.80 -19.60 6.04
C GLY A 115 16.32 -18.67 7.16
N ARG A 116 16.45 -17.35 7.00
CA ARG A 116 16.09 -16.35 8.03
C ARG A 116 14.80 -15.60 7.75
N GLY A 117 14.05 -16.03 6.73
CA GLY A 117 12.87 -15.34 6.24
C GLY A 117 13.17 -14.03 5.51
N VAL A 118 12.13 -13.43 4.97
CA VAL A 118 12.22 -12.21 4.18
C VAL A 118 11.14 -11.23 4.60
N ILE A 119 11.51 -9.96 4.71
CA ILE A 119 10.57 -8.86 4.88
C ILE A 119 10.43 -8.15 3.54
N LEU A 120 9.25 -8.23 2.92
CA LEU A 120 8.90 -7.39 1.78
C LEU A 120 8.37 -6.06 2.31
N TRP A 121 9.11 -4.98 2.05
CA TRP A 121 8.72 -3.64 2.49
C TRP A 121 7.98 -2.93 1.36
N GLU A 122 6.66 -2.86 1.47
CA GLU A 122 5.80 -2.28 0.44
C GLU A 122 5.25 -0.91 0.81
N SER A 123 4.76 -0.15 -0.17
CA SER A 123 3.95 1.05 0.06
C SER A 123 2.46 0.72 0.02
N ASN A 124 1.68 1.22 0.99
CA ASN A 124 0.23 1.15 0.93
C ASN A 124 -0.39 2.04 -0.14
N ALA A 125 0.32 3.12 -0.48
CA ALA A 125 -0.23 4.20 -1.28
C ALA A 125 0.25 4.21 -2.72
N LEU A 126 1.39 3.59 -3.02
CA LEU A 126 1.96 3.56 -4.37
C LEU A 126 1.64 2.23 -5.06
N GLY A 127 1.23 2.31 -6.32
CA GLY A 127 1.05 1.15 -7.18
C GLY A 127 -0.12 0.23 -6.82
N ARG A 128 0.02 -1.05 -7.13
CA ARG A 128 -1.03 -2.08 -7.06
C ARG A 128 -0.69 -3.16 -6.03
N ARG A 129 -0.91 -2.86 -4.76
CA ARG A 129 -0.55 -3.73 -3.64
C ARG A 129 -1.25 -5.11 -3.67
N THR A 130 -2.55 -5.15 -3.96
CA THR A 130 -3.29 -6.42 -4.05
C THR A 130 -2.78 -7.29 -5.19
N LEU A 131 -2.46 -6.67 -6.34
CA LEU A 131 -1.94 -7.39 -7.49
C LEU A 131 -0.55 -7.99 -7.24
N SER A 132 0.30 -7.31 -6.47
CA SER A 132 1.63 -7.84 -6.14
C SER A 132 1.55 -9.20 -5.43
N LYS A 133 0.56 -9.38 -4.52
CA LYS A 133 0.33 -10.64 -3.82
C LYS A 133 -0.18 -11.73 -4.74
N GLN A 134 -1.08 -11.37 -5.67
CA GLN A 134 -1.57 -12.31 -6.67
C GLN A 134 -0.44 -12.81 -7.57
N ILE A 135 0.44 -11.91 -8.05
CA ILE A 135 1.60 -12.28 -8.86
C ILE A 135 2.56 -13.18 -8.07
N LEU A 136 2.88 -12.83 -6.82
CA LEU A 136 3.75 -13.64 -5.98
C LEU A 136 3.16 -15.03 -5.72
N HIS A 137 1.86 -15.11 -5.42
CA HIS A 137 1.16 -16.38 -5.22
C HIS A 137 1.19 -17.27 -6.47
N GLU A 138 0.93 -16.73 -7.66
CA GLU A 138 0.98 -17.49 -8.92
C GLU A 138 2.41 -17.98 -9.25
N ASN A 139 3.44 -17.35 -8.67
CA ASN A 139 4.83 -17.78 -8.75
C ASN A 139 5.27 -18.66 -7.57
N GLY A 140 4.32 -19.17 -6.77
CA GLY A 140 4.57 -20.11 -5.68
C GLY A 140 5.03 -19.50 -4.36
N PHE A 141 4.96 -18.16 -4.20
CA PHE A 141 5.35 -17.47 -2.97
C PHE A 141 4.15 -17.16 -2.10
N LEU A 142 4.10 -17.74 -0.91
CA LEU A 142 3.06 -17.47 0.09
C LEU A 142 3.46 -16.33 1.01
N ILE A 143 2.58 -15.34 1.14
CA ILE A 143 2.84 -14.09 1.83
C ILE A 143 2.06 -14.01 3.14
N HIS A 144 2.74 -13.73 4.25
CA HIS A 144 2.14 -13.30 5.51
C HIS A 144 1.97 -11.77 5.46
N GLN A 145 0.74 -11.31 5.28
CA GLN A 145 0.46 -9.89 5.07
C GLN A 145 0.13 -9.18 6.37
N VAL A 146 0.88 -8.14 6.68
CA VAL A 146 0.57 -7.25 7.81
C VAL A 146 -0.47 -6.21 7.40
N TYR A 147 -1.55 -6.12 8.19
CA TYR A 147 -2.56 -5.07 8.09
C TYR A 147 -2.55 -4.22 9.35
N ALA A 148 -2.43 -2.91 9.19
CA ALA A 148 -2.74 -1.99 10.26
C ALA A 148 -4.24 -1.66 10.23
N GLU A 149 -4.95 -1.80 11.35
CA GLU A 149 -6.40 -1.49 11.45
C GLU A 149 -6.74 -0.08 10.95
N ALA A 150 -5.86 0.89 11.20
CA ALA A 150 -6.00 2.27 10.73
C ALA A 150 -6.06 2.40 9.20
N HIS A 151 -5.48 1.47 8.45
CA HIS A 151 -5.45 1.54 6.98
C HIS A 151 -6.79 1.23 6.33
N LEU A 152 -7.63 0.42 6.97
CA LEU A 152 -8.98 0.16 6.48
C LEU A 152 -9.90 1.36 6.75
N LYS A 153 -9.64 2.15 7.79
CA LYS A 153 -10.40 3.37 8.12
C LYS A 153 -10.19 4.50 7.09
N GLY A 154 -8.96 4.71 6.61
CA GLY A 154 -8.63 5.77 5.65
C GLY A 154 -8.91 5.44 4.18
N PHE A 155 -9.17 4.16 3.86
CA PHE A 155 -9.30 3.71 2.47
C PHE A 155 -10.60 4.19 1.79
N LEU A 156 -11.68 4.38 2.55
CA LEU A 156 -13.00 4.73 2.02
C LEU A 156 -13.50 6.12 2.41
N THR A 157 -12.83 6.82 3.31
CA THR A 157 -13.23 8.18 3.72
C THR A 157 -12.07 9.16 3.64
N ALA A 158 -12.36 10.36 3.14
CA ALA A 158 -11.44 11.50 3.18
C ALA A 158 -11.29 12.10 4.59
N ASP A 159 -11.97 11.54 5.59
CA ASP A 159 -12.06 12.06 6.94
C ASP A 159 -11.60 10.98 7.93
N PRO A 160 -10.41 11.13 8.55
CA PRO A 160 -9.91 10.19 9.55
C PRO A 160 -10.73 10.22 10.85
N ASP A 161 -11.46 11.32 11.13
CA ASP A 161 -12.28 11.48 12.35
C ASP A 161 -13.68 10.88 12.21
N ARG A 162 -14.10 10.50 11.01
CA ARG A 162 -15.35 9.74 10.83
C ARG A 162 -15.15 8.29 11.25
N SER A 163 -15.16 8.11 12.53
CA SER A 163 -15.02 6.87 13.27
C SER A 163 -16.09 5.83 12.90
N HIS A 164 -15.65 4.57 12.89
CA HIS A 164 -16.45 3.35 13.06
C HIS A 164 -17.85 3.32 12.45
N SER A 165 -17.94 2.91 11.20
CA SER A 165 -19.17 2.43 10.62
C SER A 165 -19.22 0.91 10.72
N TRP A 166 -20.31 0.37 11.32
CA TRP A 166 -20.53 -1.08 11.40
C TRP A 166 -20.47 -1.76 10.02
N VAL A 167 -21.06 -1.13 9.01
CA VAL A 167 -21.06 -1.64 7.62
C VAL A 167 -19.64 -1.77 7.08
N ARG A 168 -18.79 -0.77 7.33
CA ARG A 168 -17.39 -0.80 6.88
C ARG A 168 -16.59 -1.86 7.61
N ASP A 169 -16.71 -1.90 8.93
CA ASP A 169 -15.89 -2.75 9.77
C ASP A 169 -16.29 -4.24 9.62
N HIS A 170 -17.57 -4.54 9.36
CA HIS A 170 -18.07 -5.91 9.30
C HIS A 170 -18.34 -6.41 7.87
N MET A 171 -18.88 -5.59 6.98
CA MET A 171 -19.21 -6.04 5.63
C MET A 171 -18.06 -5.80 4.65
N ILE A 172 -17.52 -4.57 4.61
CA ILE A 172 -16.51 -4.21 3.61
C ILE A 172 -15.18 -4.86 3.95
N LYS A 173 -14.73 -4.76 5.20
CA LYS A 173 -13.49 -5.39 5.68
C LYS A 173 -13.53 -6.90 5.44
N THR A 174 -14.58 -7.57 5.89
CA THR A 174 -14.75 -9.02 5.74
C THR A 174 -14.73 -9.45 4.26
N GLU A 175 -15.41 -8.71 3.37
CA GLU A 175 -15.40 -9.02 1.94
C GLU A 175 -14.02 -8.80 1.31
N MET A 176 -13.31 -7.75 1.71
CA MET A 176 -11.95 -7.49 1.23
C MET A 176 -10.98 -8.59 1.69
N GLU A 177 -11.00 -8.94 2.96
CA GLU A 177 -10.19 -10.03 3.52
C GLU A 177 -10.51 -11.37 2.85
N ARG A 178 -11.79 -11.69 2.67
CA ARG A 178 -12.23 -12.90 1.98
C ARG A 178 -11.68 -13.00 0.56
N ARG A 179 -11.52 -11.86 -0.14
CA ARG A 179 -11.00 -11.80 -1.50
C ARG A 179 -9.48 -11.84 -1.58
N GLU A 180 -8.79 -11.37 -0.56
CA GLU A 180 -7.33 -11.40 -0.51
C GLU A 180 -6.79 -12.71 0.10
N LYS A 181 -7.52 -13.30 1.05
CA LYS A 181 -7.12 -14.52 1.76
C LYS A 181 -6.65 -15.68 0.86
N PRO A 182 -7.25 -15.94 -0.32
CA PRO A 182 -6.78 -17.02 -1.19
C PRO A 182 -5.35 -16.85 -1.74
N PHE A 183 -4.81 -15.63 -1.73
CA PHE A 183 -3.47 -15.33 -2.23
C PHE A 183 -2.43 -15.16 -1.11
N LEU A 184 -2.84 -15.37 0.14
CA LEU A 184 -2.02 -15.11 1.32
C LEU A 184 -1.91 -16.39 2.16
N ALA A 185 -0.74 -16.59 2.77
CA ALA A 185 -0.58 -17.59 3.81
C ALA A 185 -1.36 -17.20 5.07
N GLU A 186 -1.29 -15.91 5.43
CA GLU A 186 -1.90 -15.38 6.65
C GLU A 186 -2.14 -13.88 6.53
N ILE A 187 -3.18 -13.39 7.20
CA ILE A 187 -3.41 -11.98 7.46
C ILE A 187 -3.10 -11.71 8.93
N ILE A 188 -2.07 -10.91 9.19
CA ILE A 188 -1.63 -10.54 10.53
C ILE A 188 -2.09 -9.12 10.82
N SER A 189 -3.08 -8.96 11.68
CA SER A 189 -3.59 -7.64 12.08
C SER A 189 -2.71 -6.99 13.13
N LEU A 190 -2.29 -5.75 12.89
CA LEU A 190 -1.53 -4.95 13.84
C LEU A 190 -2.48 -4.43 14.92
N PRO A 191 -2.38 -4.90 16.17
CA PRO A 191 -3.22 -4.41 17.25
C PRO A 191 -2.86 -2.95 17.59
N SER A 192 -3.85 -2.20 18.05
CA SER A 192 -3.69 -0.81 18.46
C SER A 192 -2.86 -0.64 19.74
N SER A 193 -2.77 -1.67 20.60
CA SER A 193 -2.24 -1.54 21.96
C SER A 193 -1.01 -2.39 22.30
N ASP A 194 -0.75 -3.53 21.64
CA ASP A 194 0.35 -4.41 22.04
C ASP A 194 1.34 -4.71 20.91
N SER A 195 2.36 -3.85 20.81
CA SER A 195 3.40 -3.96 19.80
C SER A 195 4.42 -5.08 20.06
N LEU A 196 4.54 -5.60 21.29
CA LEU A 196 5.53 -6.64 21.62
C LEU A 196 5.05 -8.02 21.17
N VAL A 197 3.78 -8.37 21.45
CA VAL A 197 3.17 -9.61 20.96
C VAL A 197 3.21 -9.65 19.44
N PHE A 198 2.86 -8.55 18.79
CA PHE A 198 2.90 -8.44 17.34
C PHE A 198 4.30 -8.65 16.78
N THR A 199 5.32 -8.01 17.37
CA THR A 199 6.72 -8.20 16.96
C THR A 199 7.17 -9.65 17.11
N ARG A 200 6.74 -10.33 18.16
CA ARG A 200 7.03 -11.75 18.42
C ARG A 200 6.41 -12.64 17.34
N ILE A 201 5.12 -12.43 17.00
CA ILE A 201 4.45 -13.17 15.93
C ILE A 201 5.23 -13.04 14.62
N LEU A 202 5.61 -11.81 14.24
CA LEU A 202 6.38 -11.59 13.00
C LEU A 202 7.76 -12.25 13.04
N ALA A 203 8.47 -12.16 14.17
CA ALA A 203 9.78 -12.79 14.35
C ALA A 203 9.68 -14.32 14.25
N ASP A 204 8.63 -14.92 14.80
CA ASP A 204 8.41 -16.36 14.74
C ASP A 204 8.09 -16.84 13.31
N ARG A 205 7.34 -16.04 12.52
CA ARG A 205 7.13 -16.34 11.08
C ARG A 205 8.45 -16.26 10.31
N LEU A 206 9.27 -15.24 10.56
CA LEU A 206 10.58 -15.09 9.92
C LEU A 206 11.53 -16.25 10.26
N LYS A 207 11.56 -16.73 11.52
CA LYS A 207 12.31 -17.93 11.92
C LYS A 207 11.89 -19.19 11.18
N GLN A 208 10.64 -19.26 10.73
CA GLN A 208 10.10 -20.33 9.88
C GLN A 208 10.44 -20.13 8.40
N ASN A 209 11.34 -19.22 8.08
CA ASN A 209 11.71 -18.83 6.72
C ASN A 209 10.53 -18.27 5.89
N ALA A 210 9.55 -17.66 6.54
CA ALA A 210 8.39 -17.09 5.87
C ALA A 210 8.69 -15.75 5.20
N ILE A 211 7.83 -15.38 4.24
CA ILE A 211 7.82 -14.06 3.60
C ILE A 211 6.77 -13.21 4.32
N VAL A 212 7.21 -12.18 5.03
CA VAL A 212 6.36 -11.23 5.73
C VAL A 212 6.30 -9.92 4.96
N CYS A 213 5.11 -9.51 4.52
CA CYS A 213 4.92 -8.26 3.80
C CYS A 213 4.39 -7.16 4.73
N ILE A 214 5.16 -6.08 4.87
CA ILE A 214 4.88 -4.98 5.82
C ILE A 214 4.74 -3.66 5.06
N PRO A 215 3.62 -2.93 5.24
CA PRO A 215 3.46 -1.58 4.69
C PRO A 215 4.41 -0.58 5.34
N GLY A 216 5.13 0.20 4.53
CA GLY A 216 6.20 1.09 4.98
C GLY A 216 5.88 2.57 5.07
N ASP A 217 4.75 3.00 4.52
CA ASP A 217 4.33 4.40 4.51
C ASP A 217 3.33 4.75 5.62
N GLY A 218 3.20 3.86 6.61
CA GLY A 218 2.37 4.04 7.78
C GLY A 218 3.10 4.67 8.96
N ARG A 219 2.31 5.28 9.85
CA ARG A 219 2.78 5.94 11.08
C ARG A 219 2.69 5.02 12.30
N SER A 220 2.30 3.78 12.10
CA SER A 220 2.12 2.83 13.19
C SER A 220 3.48 2.35 13.68
N GLY A 221 3.78 2.59 14.96
CA GLY A 221 5.03 2.15 15.58
C GLY A 221 5.41 3.01 16.78
N ARG A 222 6.12 2.41 17.74
CA ARG A 222 6.59 3.11 18.96
C ARG A 222 7.74 4.09 18.67
N LYS A 223 8.60 3.76 17.71
CA LYS A 223 9.72 4.60 17.33
C LYS A 223 9.55 5.05 15.88
N LEU A 224 9.49 6.35 15.71
CA LEU A 224 9.40 7.03 14.42
C LEU A 224 10.71 7.76 14.15
N PHE A 225 11.11 7.80 12.90
CA PHE A 225 12.27 8.53 12.44
C PHE A 225 11.85 9.64 11.47
N SER A 226 12.47 10.81 11.63
CA SER A 226 12.17 12.01 10.85
C SER A 226 13.02 12.02 9.59
N VAL A 227 12.41 11.91 8.42
CA VAL A 227 13.10 11.88 7.12
C VAL A 227 12.51 12.92 6.18
N ARG A 228 13.36 13.54 5.37
CA ARG A 228 12.90 14.40 4.26
C ARG A 228 12.24 13.52 3.18
N PHE A 229 11.01 13.87 2.82
CA PHE A 229 10.22 13.11 1.86
C PHE A 229 9.33 14.06 1.05
N LEU A 230 9.51 14.10 -0.27
CA LEU A 230 8.80 14.99 -1.19
C LEU A 230 8.82 16.45 -0.72
N GLY A 231 10.00 16.96 -0.42
CA GLY A 231 10.23 18.35 -0.02
C GLY A 231 9.86 18.69 1.43
N ARG A 232 9.37 17.72 2.25
CA ARG A 232 8.97 17.94 3.65
C ARG A 232 9.57 16.90 4.57
N THR A 233 9.73 17.27 5.84
CA THR A 233 10.06 16.31 6.89
C THR A 233 8.83 15.48 7.25
N LYS A 234 8.95 14.16 7.22
CA LYS A 234 7.92 13.22 7.63
C LYS A 234 8.48 12.14 8.54
N LEU A 235 7.61 11.61 9.40
CA LEU A 235 7.97 10.52 10.31
C LEU A 235 7.65 9.18 9.65
N PHE A 236 8.59 8.26 9.71
CA PHE A 236 8.44 6.89 9.24
C PHE A 236 8.72 5.92 10.38
N SER A 237 7.99 4.81 10.42
CA SER A 237 8.21 3.77 11.42
C SER A 237 9.55 3.07 11.22
N THR A 238 10.29 2.85 12.30
CA THR A 238 11.52 2.07 12.31
C THR A 238 11.26 0.56 12.49
N GLY A 239 10.01 0.15 12.60
CA GLY A 239 9.61 -1.22 12.96
C GLY A 239 10.17 -2.29 12.04
N VAL A 240 10.17 -2.05 10.72
CA VAL A 240 10.70 -2.99 9.72
C VAL A 240 12.20 -3.23 9.92
N VAL A 241 12.97 -2.15 10.06
CA VAL A 241 14.43 -2.25 10.28
C VAL A 241 14.75 -2.88 11.63
N SER A 242 13.97 -2.54 12.67
CA SER A 242 14.11 -3.16 13.99
C SER A 242 13.83 -4.66 13.96
N LEU A 243 12.78 -5.08 13.25
CA LEU A 243 12.41 -6.49 13.10
C LEU A 243 13.49 -7.26 12.35
N ALA A 244 14.01 -6.72 11.26
CA ALA A 244 15.10 -7.32 10.49
C ALA A 244 16.37 -7.51 11.35
N LYS A 245 16.71 -6.49 12.16
CA LYS A 245 17.85 -6.59 13.08
C LYS A 245 17.70 -7.70 14.11
N ILE A 246 16.48 -7.94 14.61
CA ILE A 246 16.19 -8.97 15.61
C ILE A 246 16.16 -10.37 14.98
N SER A 247 15.52 -10.50 13.81
CA SER A 247 15.32 -11.80 13.14
C SER A 247 16.50 -12.23 12.26
N GLY A 248 17.31 -11.28 11.79
CA GLY A 248 18.32 -11.50 10.77
C GLY A 248 17.75 -11.65 9.36
N ALA A 249 16.43 -11.36 9.18
CA ALA A 249 15.78 -11.42 7.88
C ALA A 249 16.25 -10.29 6.95
N SER A 250 16.30 -10.59 5.65
CA SER A 250 16.56 -9.57 4.62
C SER A 250 15.36 -8.68 4.40
N ILE A 251 15.59 -7.38 4.23
CA ILE A 251 14.53 -6.42 3.84
C ILE A 251 14.62 -6.18 2.34
N LEU A 252 13.55 -6.49 1.62
CA LEU A 252 13.45 -6.24 0.18
C LEU A 252 12.31 -5.25 -0.09
N PRO A 253 12.59 -4.04 -0.61
CA PRO A 253 11.54 -3.13 -1.04
C PRO A 253 10.75 -3.72 -2.21
N LEU A 254 9.42 -3.59 -2.17
CA LEU A 254 8.50 -4.17 -3.15
C LEU A 254 7.62 -3.09 -3.76
N PHE A 255 7.58 -3.03 -5.11
CA PHE A 255 6.73 -2.11 -5.87
C PHE A 255 6.02 -2.84 -6.99
N CYS A 256 4.71 -2.62 -7.13
CA CYS A 256 3.92 -3.15 -8.24
C CYS A 256 3.33 -1.98 -9.02
N LEU A 257 3.93 -1.66 -10.16
CA LEU A 257 3.68 -0.43 -10.91
C LEU A 257 3.20 -0.74 -12.33
N GLN A 258 2.37 0.13 -12.87
CA GLN A 258 1.92 0.02 -14.24
C GLN A 258 2.70 0.99 -15.14
N GLU A 259 3.26 0.47 -16.20
CA GLU A 259 3.90 1.25 -17.25
C GLU A 259 2.87 1.99 -18.12
N LYS A 260 3.34 2.96 -18.91
CA LYS A 260 2.48 3.73 -19.83
C LYS A 260 1.81 2.87 -20.91
N ASN A 261 2.45 1.78 -21.30
CA ASN A 261 1.90 0.80 -22.26
C ASN A 261 0.84 -0.14 -21.64
N GLY A 262 0.56 0.01 -20.34
CA GLY A 262 -0.42 -0.80 -19.61
C GLY A 262 0.16 -2.06 -18.96
N LYS A 263 1.40 -2.47 -19.29
CA LYS A 263 2.08 -3.60 -18.62
C LYS A 263 2.27 -3.29 -17.14
N THR A 264 2.04 -4.28 -16.29
CA THR A 264 2.33 -4.19 -14.85
C THR A 264 3.65 -4.88 -14.56
N ASN A 265 4.54 -4.18 -13.88
CA ASN A 265 5.81 -4.70 -13.41
C ASN A 265 5.78 -4.87 -11.90
N LEU A 266 6.11 -6.06 -11.43
CA LEU A 266 6.41 -6.33 -10.03
C LEU A 266 7.92 -6.25 -9.86
N ILE A 267 8.36 -5.33 -9.00
CA ILE A 267 9.78 -5.01 -8.80
C ILE A 267 10.14 -5.35 -7.36
N ILE A 268 11.10 -6.23 -7.19
CA ILE A 268 11.75 -6.54 -5.91
C ILE A 268 13.14 -5.91 -5.96
N GLU A 269 13.34 -4.86 -5.20
CA GLU A 269 14.61 -4.15 -5.16
C GLU A 269 15.69 -4.95 -4.41
N PRO A 270 16.98 -4.64 -4.63
CA PRO A 270 18.06 -5.18 -3.83
C PRO A 270 17.83 -5.00 -2.32
N PRO A 271 18.42 -5.86 -1.47
CA PRO A 271 18.23 -5.76 -0.03
C PRO A 271 18.69 -4.41 0.53
N ILE A 272 17.91 -3.85 1.45
CA ILE A 272 18.35 -2.73 2.28
C ILE A 272 19.45 -3.24 3.20
N LEU A 273 20.59 -2.58 3.17
CA LEU A 273 21.75 -2.97 3.95
C LEU A 273 21.54 -2.65 5.43
N ILE A 274 21.61 -3.68 6.26
CA ILE A 274 21.63 -3.56 7.72
C ILE A 274 23.09 -3.63 8.18
N GLU A 275 23.68 -2.48 8.41
CA GLU A 275 25.09 -2.43 8.85
C GLU A 275 25.27 -3.07 10.23
N THR A 276 26.34 -3.82 10.38
CA THR A 276 26.81 -4.36 11.67
C THR A 276 27.95 -3.52 12.19
N GLY A 277 28.10 -3.41 13.52
CA GLY A 277 29.20 -2.66 14.13
C GLY A 277 28.95 -1.17 14.32
N VAL A 278 27.79 -0.64 13.90
CA VAL A 278 27.38 0.75 14.16
C VAL A 278 26.27 0.82 15.20
N GLY A 279 26.07 2.00 15.79
CA GLY A 279 25.04 2.24 16.80
C GLY A 279 23.64 1.91 16.30
N ARG A 280 22.78 1.38 17.20
CA ARG A 280 21.42 0.97 16.87
C ARG A 280 20.62 2.07 16.15
N GLU A 281 20.77 3.31 16.56
CA GLU A 281 20.03 4.44 15.98
C GLU A 281 20.47 4.72 14.55
N GLN A 282 21.76 4.69 14.28
CA GLN A 282 22.31 4.86 12.92
C GLN A 282 21.82 3.79 11.95
N VAL A 283 21.74 2.53 12.41
CA VAL A 283 21.17 1.44 11.58
C VAL A 283 19.71 1.71 11.22
N LEU A 284 18.91 2.14 12.21
CA LEU A 284 17.49 2.43 11.99
C LEU A 284 17.32 3.62 11.02
N GLU A 285 18.10 4.68 11.22
CA GLU A 285 18.10 5.85 10.37
C GLU A 285 18.46 5.51 8.93
N LYS A 286 19.58 4.86 8.72
CA LYS A 286 20.08 4.48 7.38
C LYS A 286 19.07 3.59 6.66
N GLY A 287 18.56 2.55 7.31
CA GLY A 287 17.60 1.64 6.70
C GLY A 287 16.28 2.33 6.31
N VAL A 288 15.74 3.20 7.18
CA VAL A 288 14.53 3.97 6.87
C VAL A 288 14.81 4.97 5.74
N THR A 289 15.93 5.67 5.78
CA THR A 289 16.30 6.65 4.75
C THR A 289 16.48 6.00 3.39
N GLN A 290 17.12 4.82 3.30
CA GLN A 290 17.24 4.09 2.03
C GLN A 290 15.87 3.75 1.44
N TYR A 291 14.95 3.19 2.25
CA TYR A 291 13.60 2.89 1.79
C TYR A 291 12.84 4.14 1.34
N VAL A 292 12.88 5.20 2.13
CA VAL A 292 12.16 6.44 1.87
C VAL A 292 12.66 7.12 0.59
N SER A 293 13.98 7.15 0.37
CA SER A 293 14.59 7.69 -0.86
C SER A 293 14.15 6.90 -2.10
N LEU A 294 14.10 5.57 -1.97
CA LEU A 294 13.63 4.70 -3.04
C LEU A 294 12.13 4.91 -3.31
N LEU A 295 11.30 4.96 -2.27
CA LEU A 295 9.87 5.23 -2.38
C LEU A 295 9.63 6.60 -3.05
N GLU A 296 10.40 7.63 -2.66
CA GLU A 296 10.30 8.97 -3.25
C GLU A 296 10.64 8.95 -4.74
N SER A 297 11.70 8.27 -5.15
CA SER A 297 12.11 8.15 -6.57
C SER A 297 11.01 7.52 -7.42
N TYR A 298 10.36 6.46 -6.91
CA TYR A 298 9.24 5.83 -7.59
C TYR A 298 7.99 6.72 -7.65
N ILE A 299 7.71 7.49 -6.60
CA ILE A 299 6.59 8.45 -6.61
C ILE A 299 6.86 9.58 -7.62
N GLN A 300 8.09 10.06 -7.72
CA GLN A 300 8.47 11.09 -8.71
C GLN A 300 8.35 10.56 -10.15
N LYS A 301 8.69 9.29 -10.37
CA LYS A 301 8.58 8.63 -11.68
C LYS A 301 7.13 8.30 -12.06
N TYR A 302 6.30 7.91 -11.07
CA TYR A 302 4.91 7.47 -11.26
C TYR A 302 3.92 8.22 -10.35
N PRO A 303 3.91 9.57 -10.36
CA PRO A 303 3.12 10.36 -9.39
C PRO A 303 1.61 10.12 -9.51
N GLU A 304 1.12 9.71 -10.68
CA GLU A 304 -0.28 9.36 -10.91
C GLU A 304 -0.70 8.04 -10.24
N GLN A 305 0.24 7.20 -9.79
CA GLN A 305 -0.03 5.95 -9.10
C GLN A 305 0.06 6.07 -7.58
N TYR A 306 0.42 7.25 -7.05
CA TYR A 306 0.44 7.50 -5.62
C TYR A 306 -0.93 8.02 -5.13
N ARG A 307 -1.58 7.24 -4.27
CA ARG A 307 -2.96 7.49 -3.83
C ARG A 307 -3.08 8.48 -2.67
N ASN A 308 -1.99 8.72 -1.92
CA ASN A 308 -2.03 9.52 -0.69
C ASN A 308 -1.79 11.01 -0.91
N TRP A 309 -1.87 11.54 -2.14
CA TRP A 309 -1.73 12.97 -2.38
C TRP A 309 -2.71 13.83 -1.58
N SER A 310 -3.94 13.35 -1.30
CA SER A 310 -4.92 14.10 -0.49
C SER A 310 -4.53 14.21 0.98
N PHE A 311 -3.73 13.27 1.50
CA PHE A 311 -3.28 13.20 2.90
C PHE A 311 -1.84 13.66 3.09
N TRP A 312 -1.18 14.12 2.02
CA TRP A 312 0.23 14.45 2.06
C TRP A 312 0.58 15.56 3.06
N LYS A 313 -0.36 16.50 3.31
CA LYS A 313 -0.20 17.61 4.27
C LYS A 313 -0.61 17.29 5.70
N MET A 314 -1.27 16.18 5.96
CA MET A 314 -1.70 15.90 7.33
C MET A 314 -0.50 15.93 8.27
N PRO A 315 -0.55 16.79 9.31
CA PRO A 315 0.50 16.84 10.29
C PRO A 315 0.63 15.48 10.96
N LEU A 316 1.82 15.17 11.37
CA LEU A 316 2.16 13.94 12.07
C LEU A 316 1.81 14.13 13.55
N ASN A 317 0.58 14.49 13.87
CA ASN A 317 0.22 14.84 15.24
C ASN A 317 0.39 13.68 16.19
N SER A 318 1.42 13.82 17.01
CA SER A 318 1.53 13.22 18.32
C SER A 318 0.79 14.04 19.41
N GLU A 319 0.03 15.09 19.07
CA GLU A 319 -0.50 16.06 20.03
C GLU A 319 -2.02 16.00 20.29
N SER A 320 -2.73 15.01 19.74
CA SER A 320 -4.16 14.87 20.03
C SER A 320 -4.51 13.73 20.99
N GLU A 321 -3.54 13.24 21.76
CA GLU A 321 -3.77 12.33 22.90
C GLU A 321 -3.04 12.88 24.13
N LYS A 322 -3.57 13.95 24.69
CA LYS A 322 -3.48 14.30 26.11
C LYS A 322 -4.86 14.46 26.67
#